data_1192821da54e53b5e125a5562c9c5949
#
_entry.id   1192821da54e53b5e125a5562c9c5949
#
_cell.length_a   1.000
_cell.length_b   1.000
_cell.length_c   1.000
_cell.angle_alpha   90.00
_cell.angle_beta   90.00
_cell.angle_gamma   90.00
#
_symmetry.space_group_name_H-M   'P 1'
#
loop_
_entity.id
_entity.type
_entity.pdbx_description
1 polymer ?
#
loop_
_entity_poly.entity_id
_entity_poly.type
_entity_poly.pdbx_seq_one_letter_code
_entity_poly.pdbx_strand_id
1 'polypeptide(L)'
;MNILVINCGSSSLKYQLINADTEEVLAKGLCERIGIDGGMHTYQPKGSDKIKTQIDMPDHTKAVQLVLDALTDKTSGVIADLSEIDAVGHRIVHGGEKFSKSVLIDDDVIRAIEECNDLAPLHNPANLIGVNSCKKLMPNVPMVAVFDTAFHQTMPEKAYLYGIPYEYYRKYKVRRYGFHGTSHEYVANKTAEFLGKDIKDMKIIVCHLGNGASVSAVNGGKCVDTSMGLTPLEGLIMGTRSGDLDPAILEFIAGKENLSIKEMLNVLNKKSGVLGLSDGVSSDFRDLGEAADSGNTRAKVALETYAYHVAKYIGAYVAAMNGVDAITFTAGVGENNISARAMICEYLTYLGTRVDPGKNNIRGEETIISEDGSKVTLLVIPTDEEMSIARQTVALCK
;
A
#
# COMPACT_ATOMS: atom_id res chain seq x y z
N MET A 1 13.06 -22.02 -2.83
CA MET A 1 13.78 -20.83 -2.34
C MET A 1 13.02 -20.22 -1.16
N ASN A 2 13.71 -19.96 -0.06
CA ASN A 2 13.15 -19.25 1.08
C ASN A 2 13.51 -17.77 1.01
N ILE A 3 12.52 -16.92 0.89
CA ILE A 3 12.68 -15.47 0.76
C ILE A 3 12.25 -14.79 2.05
N LEU A 4 13.17 -14.05 2.65
CA LEU A 4 12.84 -13.16 3.78
C LEU A 4 12.36 -11.82 3.23
N VAL A 5 11.09 -11.52 3.39
CA VAL A 5 10.51 -10.22 3.01
C VAL A 5 10.53 -9.28 4.20
N ILE A 6 11.06 -8.09 4.00
CA ILE A 6 11.19 -7.06 5.05
C ILE A 6 10.54 -5.74 4.59
N ASN A 7 9.71 -5.20 5.48
CA ASN A 7 9.13 -3.86 5.36
C ASN A 7 9.50 -3.06 6.62
N CYS A 8 10.47 -2.15 6.47
CA CYS A 8 11.04 -1.36 7.54
C CYS A 8 10.43 0.03 7.59
N GLY A 9 9.70 0.34 8.66
CA GLY A 9 9.23 1.69 8.97
C GLY A 9 10.15 2.41 9.97
N SER A 10 9.85 3.66 10.31
CA SER A 10 10.67 4.48 11.22
C SER A 10 10.83 3.89 12.62
N SER A 11 9.82 3.21 13.14
CA SER A 11 9.81 2.59 14.47
C SER A 11 9.23 1.17 14.48
N SER A 12 9.15 0.53 13.31
CA SER A 12 8.60 -0.81 13.17
C SER A 12 9.29 -1.58 12.05
N LEU A 13 9.25 -2.91 12.12
CA LEU A 13 9.74 -3.82 11.08
C LEU A 13 8.76 -4.98 10.98
N LYS A 14 8.05 -5.09 9.84
CA LYS A 14 7.20 -6.23 9.50
C LYS A 14 8.00 -7.18 8.61
N TYR A 15 7.86 -8.47 8.82
CA TYR A 15 8.55 -9.47 8.04
C TYR A 15 7.74 -10.74 7.80
N GLN A 16 8.10 -11.45 6.74
CA GLN A 16 7.64 -12.81 6.46
C GLN A 16 8.79 -13.63 5.87
N LEU A 17 8.93 -14.89 6.29
CA LEU A 17 9.74 -15.87 5.60
C LEU A 17 8.82 -16.72 4.74
N ILE A 18 9.04 -16.71 3.44
CA ILE A 18 8.17 -17.35 2.44
C ILE A 18 8.96 -18.39 1.67
N ASN A 19 8.44 -19.61 1.60
CA ASN A 19 8.93 -20.58 0.63
C ASN A 19 8.29 -20.25 -0.74
N ALA A 20 9.09 -19.71 -1.64
CA ALA A 20 8.59 -19.21 -2.93
C ALA A 20 8.24 -20.32 -3.94
N ASP A 21 8.70 -21.55 -3.73
CA ASP A 21 8.37 -22.68 -4.62
C ASP A 21 6.98 -23.25 -4.31
N THR A 22 6.56 -23.20 -3.04
CA THR A 22 5.22 -23.63 -2.57
C THR A 22 4.28 -22.46 -2.31
N GLU A 23 4.77 -21.23 -2.37
CA GLU A 23 4.06 -19.97 -1.99
C GLU A 23 3.54 -19.99 -0.55
N GLU A 24 4.26 -20.66 0.34
CA GLU A 24 3.86 -20.88 1.70
C GLU A 24 4.59 -19.95 2.66
N VAL A 25 3.84 -19.26 3.53
CA VAL A 25 4.40 -18.45 4.62
C VAL A 25 4.87 -19.38 5.74
N LEU A 26 6.17 -19.52 5.90
CA LEU A 26 6.79 -20.33 6.96
C LEU A 26 6.73 -19.66 8.32
N ALA A 27 6.93 -18.35 8.35
CA ALA A 27 6.80 -17.53 9.55
C ALA A 27 6.50 -16.08 9.19
N LYS A 28 5.87 -15.34 10.11
CA LYS A 28 5.65 -13.90 10.01
C LYS A 28 5.81 -13.24 11.36
N GLY A 29 6.08 -11.94 11.34
CA GLY A 29 6.19 -11.20 12.59
C GLY A 29 6.27 -9.70 12.41
N LEU A 30 6.35 -9.04 13.56
CA LEU A 30 6.35 -7.59 13.66
C LEU A 30 7.21 -7.18 14.88
N CYS A 31 8.16 -6.31 14.65
CA CYS A 31 8.85 -5.55 15.68
C CYS A 31 8.23 -4.16 15.76
N GLU A 32 7.83 -3.74 16.95
CA GLU A 32 7.18 -2.45 17.20
C GLU A 32 7.96 -1.66 18.24
N ARG A 33 7.90 -0.33 18.17
CA ARG A 33 8.55 0.61 19.09
C ARG A 33 10.09 0.51 19.05
N ILE A 34 10.65 0.31 17.84
CA ILE A 34 12.11 0.33 17.62
C ILE A 34 12.61 1.75 17.91
N GLY A 35 13.66 1.88 18.74
CA GLY A 35 14.21 3.16 19.19
C GLY A 35 13.36 3.86 20.25
N ILE A 36 12.35 3.20 20.81
CA ILE A 36 11.42 3.74 21.80
C ILE A 36 11.24 2.71 22.92
N ASP A 37 11.09 3.17 24.17
CA ASP A 37 10.88 2.29 25.31
C ASP A 37 9.67 1.37 25.14
N GLY A 38 9.76 0.14 25.63
CA GLY A 38 8.69 -0.85 25.60
C GLY A 38 8.54 -1.53 24.25
N GLY A 39 9.65 -1.82 23.58
CA GLY A 39 9.70 -2.58 22.35
C GLY A 39 8.98 -3.92 22.46
N MET A 40 8.31 -4.33 21.39
CA MET A 40 7.54 -5.58 21.29
C MET A 40 7.93 -6.33 20.02
N HIS A 41 8.35 -7.57 20.15
CA HIS A 41 8.51 -8.50 19.05
C HIS A 41 7.38 -9.52 19.06
N THR A 42 6.61 -9.57 17.99
CA THR A 42 5.59 -10.59 17.74
C THR A 42 6.11 -11.52 16.66
N TYR A 43 6.19 -12.81 16.96
CA TYR A 43 6.60 -13.87 16.03
C TYR A 43 5.49 -14.91 15.90
N GLN A 44 5.23 -15.38 14.71
CA GLN A 44 4.24 -16.43 14.45
C GLN A 44 4.79 -17.41 13.42
N PRO A 45 5.31 -18.56 13.84
CA PRO A 45 5.63 -19.67 12.94
C PRO A 45 4.34 -20.28 12.37
N LYS A 46 4.45 -20.91 11.21
CA LYS A 46 3.33 -21.56 10.53
C LYS A 46 2.63 -22.57 11.47
N GLY A 47 1.31 -22.50 11.48
CA GLY A 47 0.49 -23.45 12.24
C GLY A 47 0.54 -23.29 13.76
N SER A 48 1.18 -22.23 14.28
CA SER A 48 1.32 -21.98 15.70
C SER A 48 0.72 -20.63 16.11
N ASP A 49 0.49 -20.48 17.42
CA ASP A 49 0.04 -19.24 17.99
C ASP A 49 1.14 -18.17 17.96
N LYS A 50 0.70 -16.92 18.08
CA LYS A 50 1.62 -15.76 18.16
C LYS A 50 2.41 -15.78 19.47
N ILE A 51 3.72 -15.71 19.35
CA ILE A 51 4.65 -15.51 20.47
C ILE A 51 4.93 -14.02 20.56
N LYS A 52 4.61 -13.41 21.69
CA LYS A 52 4.87 -11.98 21.95
C LYS A 52 5.95 -11.86 23.02
N THR A 53 7.00 -11.13 22.72
CA THR A 53 8.13 -10.89 23.61
C THR A 53 8.34 -9.39 23.76
N GLN A 54 8.23 -8.87 24.97
CA GLN A 54 8.62 -7.51 25.28
C GLN A 54 10.14 -7.46 25.38
N ILE A 55 10.79 -6.69 24.52
CA ILE A 55 12.23 -6.60 24.42
C ILE A 55 12.65 -5.26 23.85
N ASP A 56 13.64 -4.63 24.45
CA ASP A 56 14.14 -3.36 23.97
C ASP A 56 14.92 -3.53 22.66
N MET A 57 14.55 -2.71 21.70
CA MET A 57 15.16 -2.64 20.36
C MET A 57 15.69 -1.22 20.15
N PRO A 58 16.96 -0.95 20.55
CA PRO A 58 17.52 0.40 20.44
C PRO A 58 17.63 0.89 18.99
N ASP A 59 17.74 -0.03 18.04
CA ASP A 59 17.82 0.25 16.61
C ASP A 59 17.27 -0.90 15.76
N HIS A 60 17.21 -0.69 14.46
CA HIS A 60 16.74 -1.69 13.49
C HIS A 60 17.70 -2.86 13.33
N THR A 61 19.00 -2.69 13.60
CA THR A 61 19.96 -3.82 13.59
C THR A 61 19.59 -4.83 14.65
N LYS A 62 19.25 -4.36 15.85
CA LYS A 62 18.74 -5.23 16.92
C LYS A 62 17.42 -5.89 16.55
N ALA A 63 16.51 -5.15 15.91
CA ALA A 63 15.24 -5.72 15.45
C ALA A 63 15.46 -6.83 14.39
N VAL A 64 16.32 -6.60 13.38
CA VAL A 64 16.66 -7.64 12.38
C VAL A 64 17.32 -8.84 13.05
N GLN A 65 18.25 -8.63 14.02
CA GLN A 65 18.85 -9.74 14.76
C GLN A 65 17.81 -10.59 15.48
N LEU A 66 16.81 -9.96 16.13
CA LEU A 66 15.73 -10.69 16.81
C LEU A 66 14.87 -11.49 15.82
N VAL A 67 14.64 -10.96 14.63
CA VAL A 67 13.96 -11.71 13.55
C VAL A 67 14.75 -12.96 13.18
N LEU A 68 16.06 -12.83 12.93
CA LEU A 68 16.92 -13.95 12.57
C LEU A 68 17.04 -14.99 13.70
N ASP A 69 17.16 -14.53 14.95
CA ASP A 69 17.19 -15.39 16.13
C ASP A 69 15.87 -16.19 16.26
N ALA A 70 14.72 -15.54 16.02
CA ALA A 70 13.42 -16.21 16.10
C ALA A 70 13.23 -17.25 14.98
N LEU A 71 13.68 -16.95 13.76
CA LEU A 71 13.59 -17.86 12.62
C LEU A 71 14.43 -19.14 12.82
N THR A 72 15.56 -19.05 13.55
CA THR A 72 16.50 -20.14 13.81
C THR A 72 16.43 -20.71 15.23
N ASP A 73 15.45 -20.29 16.03
CA ASP A 73 15.28 -20.78 17.41
C ASP A 73 15.06 -22.29 17.44
N LYS A 74 15.72 -23.00 18.36
CA LYS A 74 15.70 -24.46 18.45
C LYS A 74 14.31 -25.06 18.72
N THR A 75 13.41 -24.26 19.29
CA THR A 75 12.09 -24.71 19.75
C THR A 75 10.97 -24.23 18.82
N SER A 76 11.04 -22.99 18.38
CA SER A 76 10.00 -22.31 17.62
C SER A 76 10.45 -21.84 16.22
N GLY A 77 11.73 -22.03 15.87
CA GLY A 77 12.26 -21.66 14.57
C GLY A 77 11.71 -22.52 13.44
N VAL A 78 11.77 -21.99 12.24
CA VAL A 78 11.25 -22.63 11.01
C VAL A 78 12.36 -23.00 10.03
N ILE A 79 13.60 -22.62 10.30
CA ILE A 79 14.83 -22.98 9.57
C ILE A 79 15.91 -23.40 10.56
N ALA A 80 16.83 -24.26 10.14
CA ALA A 80 17.90 -24.75 11.02
C ALA A 80 19.02 -23.72 11.21
N ASP A 81 19.35 -22.98 10.15
CA ASP A 81 20.34 -21.90 10.17
C ASP A 81 20.09 -20.85 9.08
N LEU A 82 20.82 -19.75 9.11
CA LEU A 82 20.62 -18.62 8.21
C LEU A 82 20.99 -18.92 6.75
N SER A 83 21.73 -19.99 6.46
CA SER A 83 22.04 -20.39 5.08
C SER A 83 20.83 -20.88 4.31
N GLU A 84 19.74 -21.17 4.99
CA GLU A 84 18.46 -21.52 4.37
C GLU A 84 17.67 -20.29 3.89
N ILE A 85 18.14 -19.07 4.15
CA ILE A 85 17.58 -17.83 3.56
C ILE A 85 18.31 -17.59 2.25
N ASP A 86 17.63 -17.84 1.13
CA ASP A 86 18.22 -17.72 -0.21
C ASP A 86 18.33 -16.28 -0.70
N ALA A 87 17.40 -15.40 -0.31
CA ALA A 87 17.42 -13.98 -0.65
C ALA A 87 16.55 -13.15 0.30
N VAL A 88 16.76 -11.83 0.30
CA VAL A 88 15.93 -10.86 1.05
C VAL A 88 15.26 -9.89 0.09
N GLY A 89 13.94 -9.79 0.17
CA GLY A 89 13.15 -8.78 -0.53
C GLY A 89 12.84 -7.60 0.39
N HIS A 90 13.25 -6.40 0.02
CA HIS A 90 13.00 -5.18 0.77
C HIS A 90 11.95 -4.33 0.08
N ARG A 91 10.88 -3.96 0.81
CA ARG A 91 9.99 -2.90 0.37
C ARG A 91 10.69 -1.55 0.53
N ILE A 92 10.77 -0.79 -0.57
CA ILE A 92 11.26 0.58 -0.61
C ILE A 92 10.13 1.49 -1.06
N VAL A 93 9.85 2.54 -0.30
CA VAL A 93 8.66 3.37 -0.58
C VAL A 93 8.84 4.18 -1.85
N HIS A 94 10.01 4.78 -2.09
CA HIS A 94 10.19 5.70 -3.22
C HIS A 94 11.46 5.43 -4.02
N GLY A 95 11.29 5.12 -5.30
CA GLY A 95 12.39 4.88 -6.24
C GLY A 95 12.67 6.05 -7.21
N GLY A 96 11.92 7.16 -7.09
CA GLY A 96 12.03 8.29 -8.02
C GLY A 96 11.71 7.87 -9.45
N GLU A 97 12.34 8.52 -10.41
CA GLU A 97 12.28 8.16 -11.84
C GLU A 97 13.34 7.10 -12.22
N LYS A 98 14.24 6.74 -11.28
CA LYS A 98 15.35 5.84 -11.55
C LYS A 98 14.95 4.38 -11.62
N PHE A 99 13.89 4.00 -10.88
CA PHE A 99 13.47 2.63 -10.76
C PHE A 99 12.03 2.42 -11.27
N SER A 100 11.91 1.75 -12.40
CA SER A 100 10.63 1.33 -13.00
C SER A 100 10.32 -0.16 -12.79
N LYS A 101 11.18 -0.86 -12.04
CA LYS A 101 11.07 -2.27 -11.66
C LYS A 101 11.95 -2.55 -10.45
N SER A 102 11.79 -3.73 -9.86
CA SER A 102 12.65 -4.23 -8.79
C SER A 102 14.07 -4.47 -9.29
N VAL A 103 15.06 -4.29 -8.41
CA VAL A 103 16.49 -4.44 -8.73
C VAL A 103 17.25 -5.14 -7.61
N LEU A 104 18.33 -5.84 -7.96
CA LEU A 104 19.33 -6.30 -6.98
C LEU A 104 19.99 -5.09 -6.32
N ILE A 105 20.16 -5.15 -5.00
CA ILE A 105 20.74 -4.06 -4.22
C ILE A 105 22.25 -4.17 -4.24
N ASP A 106 22.89 -3.16 -4.82
CA ASP A 106 24.32 -2.87 -4.72
C ASP A 106 24.53 -1.47 -4.13
N ASP A 107 25.77 -1.01 -4.07
CA ASP A 107 26.09 0.31 -3.52
C ASP A 107 25.58 1.45 -4.42
N ASP A 108 25.42 1.25 -5.74
CA ASP A 108 24.83 2.23 -6.66
C ASP A 108 23.35 2.38 -6.43
N VAL A 109 22.65 1.26 -6.23
CA VAL A 109 21.22 1.24 -5.89
C VAL A 109 20.97 1.93 -4.54
N ILE A 110 21.80 1.66 -3.51
CA ILE A 110 21.70 2.34 -2.20
C ILE A 110 21.83 3.86 -2.38
N ARG A 111 22.85 4.34 -3.10
CA ARG A 111 23.03 5.78 -3.38
C ARG A 111 21.84 6.37 -4.13
N ALA A 112 21.30 5.64 -5.10
CA ALA A 112 20.15 6.09 -5.87
C ALA A 112 18.86 6.19 -5.03
N ILE A 113 18.69 5.31 -4.03
CA ILE A 113 17.59 5.39 -3.06
C ILE A 113 17.83 6.58 -2.10
N GLU A 114 19.06 6.82 -1.65
CA GLU A 114 19.41 7.97 -0.81
C GLU A 114 19.06 9.30 -1.49
N GLU A 115 19.31 9.43 -2.80
CA GLU A 115 18.92 10.61 -3.56
C GLU A 115 17.40 10.85 -3.61
N CYS A 116 16.60 9.82 -3.33
CA CYS A 116 15.15 9.91 -3.23
C CYS A 116 14.66 10.24 -1.81
N ASN A 117 15.53 10.42 -0.82
CA ASN A 117 15.14 10.70 0.56
C ASN A 117 14.28 11.96 0.69
N ASP A 118 14.55 13.00 -0.08
CA ASP A 118 13.76 14.25 -0.08
C ASP A 118 12.33 14.03 -0.56
N LEU A 119 12.08 13.00 -1.39
CA LEU A 119 10.75 12.62 -1.87
C LEU A 119 9.96 11.77 -0.86
N ALA A 120 10.66 11.05 0.02
CA ALA A 120 10.07 10.20 1.06
C ALA A 120 10.86 10.27 2.38
N PRO A 121 10.96 11.46 3.01
CA PRO A 121 11.86 11.68 4.15
C PRO A 121 11.49 10.88 5.42
N LEU A 122 10.25 10.42 5.53
CA LEU A 122 9.79 9.60 6.65
C LEU A 122 9.94 8.09 6.42
N HIS A 123 10.25 7.67 5.18
CA HIS A 123 10.22 6.25 4.80
C HIS A 123 11.55 5.75 4.27
N ASN A 124 12.10 6.36 3.21
CA ASN A 124 13.33 5.88 2.58
C ASN A 124 14.51 5.75 3.53
N PRO A 125 14.80 6.71 4.44
CA PRO A 125 15.87 6.53 5.42
C PRO A 125 15.69 5.28 6.30
N ALA A 126 14.45 5.02 6.74
CA ALA A 126 14.14 3.82 7.54
C ALA A 126 14.29 2.53 6.71
N ASN A 127 13.85 2.55 5.44
CA ASN A 127 14.04 1.41 4.54
C ASN A 127 15.52 1.09 4.35
N LEU A 128 16.37 2.10 4.13
CA LEU A 128 17.83 1.92 3.98
C LEU A 128 18.50 1.41 5.26
N ILE A 129 18.04 1.85 6.44
CA ILE A 129 18.53 1.29 7.71
C ILE A 129 18.24 -0.22 7.75
N GLY A 130 17.04 -0.65 7.35
CA GLY A 130 16.69 -2.06 7.25
C GLY A 130 17.60 -2.83 6.28
N VAL A 131 17.80 -2.30 5.07
CA VAL A 131 18.72 -2.88 4.07
C VAL A 131 20.14 -3.04 4.63
N ASN A 132 20.70 -1.96 5.20
CA ASN A 132 22.05 -1.96 5.74
C ASN A 132 22.20 -2.92 6.95
N SER A 133 21.15 -3.05 7.79
CA SER A 133 21.13 -4.00 8.89
C SER A 133 21.17 -5.44 8.40
N CYS A 134 20.37 -5.77 7.38
CA CYS A 134 20.41 -7.08 6.75
C CYS A 134 21.75 -7.37 6.06
N LYS A 135 22.31 -6.40 5.33
CA LYS A 135 23.63 -6.52 4.68
C LYS A 135 24.75 -6.79 5.69
N LYS A 136 24.69 -6.17 6.86
CA LYS A 136 25.63 -6.41 7.97
C LYS A 136 25.53 -7.81 8.57
N LEU A 137 24.32 -8.32 8.75
CA LEU A 137 24.06 -9.59 9.41
C LEU A 137 24.09 -10.78 8.45
N MET A 138 23.81 -10.56 7.18
CA MET A 138 23.75 -11.56 6.10
C MET A 138 24.53 -11.07 4.86
N PRO A 139 25.85 -10.88 4.93
CA PRO A 139 26.65 -10.19 3.88
C PRO A 139 26.66 -10.93 2.54
N ASN A 140 26.42 -12.22 2.52
CA ASN A 140 26.47 -13.07 1.33
C ASN A 140 25.08 -13.38 0.73
N VAL A 141 24.00 -12.94 1.38
CA VAL A 141 22.63 -13.18 0.90
C VAL A 141 22.25 -12.05 -0.07
N PRO A 142 21.81 -12.37 -1.30
CA PRO A 142 21.37 -11.36 -2.25
C PRO A 142 20.13 -10.62 -1.75
N MET A 143 20.07 -9.33 -2.02
CA MET A 143 18.97 -8.45 -1.58
C MET A 143 18.36 -7.74 -2.77
N VAL A 144 17.04 -7.62 -2.76
CA VAL A 144 16.25 -6.99 -3.84
C VAL A 144 15.45 -5.83 -3.27
N ALA A 145 15.50 -4.69 -3.94
CA ALA A 145 14.64 -3.54 -3.68
C ALA A 145 13.38 -3.63 -4.55
N VAL A 146 12.23 -3.62 -3.91
CA VAL A 146 10.91 -3.56 -4.54
C VAL A 146 10.27 -2.24 -4.19
N PHE A 147 9.95 -1.42 -5.20
CA PHE A 147 9.54 -0.03 -5.01
C PHE A 147 8.03 0.15 -5.13
N ASP A 148 7.40 0.82 -4.16
CA ASP A 148 5.98 1.17 -4.22
C ASP A 148 5.63 2.05 -5.43
N THR A 149 6.60 2.82 -5.93
CA THR A 149 6.40 3.73 -7.07
C THR A 149 6.68 3.10 -8.43
N ALA A 150 7.33 1.92 -8.50
CA ALA A 150 7.84 1.35 -9.74
C ALA A 150 6.73 1.02 -10.76
N PHE A 151 5.64 0.41 -10.32
CA PHE A 151 4.51 0.06 -11.19
C PHE A 151 3.89 1.27 -11.88
N HIS A 152 3.90 2.43 -11.22
CA HIS A 152 3.35 3.68 -11.73
C HIS A 152 4.26 4.44 -12.69
N GLN A 153 5.51 3.98 -12.93
CA GLN A 153 6.44 4.66 -13.84
C GLN A 153 6.05 4.52 -15.32
N THR A 154 5.04 3.70 -15.63
CA THR A 154 4.47 3.60 -16.98
C THR A 154 3.44 4.69 -17.31
N MET A 155 3.10 5.56 -16.35
CA MET A 155 2.21 6.69 -16.59
C MET A 155 2.77 7.64 -17.67
N PRO A 156 1.94 8.08 -18.65
CA PRO A 156 2.35 9.06 -19.64
C PRO A 156 2.51 10.45 -19.00
N GLU A 157 3.30 11.31 -19.64
CA GLU A 157 3.62 12.66 -19.14
C GLU A 157 2.37 13.48 -18.80
N LYS A 158 1.35 13.41 -19.61
CA LYS A 158 0.06 14.10 -19.38
C LYS A 158 -0.68 13.68 -18.10
N ALA A 159 -0.37 12.49 -17.55
CA ALA A 159 -0.99 11.98 -16.33
C ALA A 159 -0.14 12.30 -15.08
N TYR A 160 1.18 12.40 -15.21
CA TYR A 160 2.04 12.63 -14.06
C TYR A 160 2.42 14.10 -13.83
N LEU A 161 2.29 14.99 -14.83
CA LEU A 161 2.60 16.41 -14.63
C LEU A 161 1.50 17.14 -13.87
N TYR A 162 1.92 18.00 -12.95
CA TYR A 162 1.03 18.98 -12.32
C TYR A 162 0.93 20.27 -13.15
N GLY A 163 -0.18 20.96 -13.07
CA GLY A 163 -0.43 22.25 -13.76
C GLY A 163 0.29 23.44 -13.09
N ILE A 164 1.59 23.27 -12.81
CA ILE A 164 2.48 24.28 -12.21
C ILE A 164 3.67 24.51 -13.16
N PRO A 165 4.52 25.55 -12.95
CA PRO A 165 5.65 25.80 -13.83
C PRO A 165 6.52 24.55 -14.03
N TYR A 166 6.74 24.17 -15.29
CA TYR A 166 7.46 22.95 -15.70
C TYR A 166 8.88 22.87 -15.15
N GLU A 167 9.47 24.02 -14.80
CA GLU A 167 10.80 24.09 -14.19
C GLU A 167 10.90 23.32 -12.87
N TYR A 168 9.81 23.22 -12.10
CA TYR A 168 9.78 22.46 -10.85
C TYR A 168 9.91 20.95 -11.10
N TYR A 169 9.30 20.47 -12.18
CA TYR A 169 9.56 19.09 -12.62
C TYR A 169 11.03 18.90 -13.04
N ARG A 170 11.55 19.77 -13.91
CA ARG A 170 12.94 19.64 -14.37
C ARG A 170 13.95 19.69 -13.23
N LYS A 171 13.77 20.62 -12.30
CA LYS A 171 14.72 20.94 -11.24
C LYS A 171 14.59 20.02 -10.02
N TYR A 172 13.38 19.74 -9.60
CA TYR A 172 13.09 19.05 -8.34
C TYR A 172 12.34 17.73 -8.53
N LYS A 173 12.08 17.33 -9.76
CA LYS A 173 11.32 16.11 -10.08
C LYS A 173 9.91 16.11 -9.48
N VAL A 174 9.28 17.29 -9.37
CA VAL A 174 7.91 17.43 -8.87
C VAL A 174 6.95 16.90 -9.94
N ARG A 175 6.41 15.71 -9.68
CA ARG A 175 5.44 15.01 -10.51
C ARG A 175 4.63 14.04 -9.65
N ARG A 176 3.54 13.49 -10.21
CA ARG A 176 2.86 12.33 -9.64
C ARG A 176 3.74 11.09 -9.75
N TYR A 177 3.96 10.39 -8.65
CA TYR A 177 4.65 9.08 -8.61
C TYR A 177 3.69 7.94 -8.34
N GLY A 178 2.76 8.13 -7.39
CA GLY A 178 1.88 7.08 -6.93
C GLY A 178 2.56 6.12 -5.95
N PHE A 179 1.75 5.42 -5.16
CA PHE A 179 2.21 4.48 -4.14
C PHE A 179 1.30 3.25 -4.14
N HIS A 180 1.56 2.27 -3.27
CA HIS A 180 0.91 0.96 -3.25
C HIS A 180 1.11 0.19 -4.57
N GLY A 181 2.14 0.52 -5.35
CA GLY A 181 2.37 -0.05 -6.68
C GLY A 181 2.47 -1.56 -6.68
N THR A 182 3.14 -2.13 -5.67
CA THR A 182 3.24 -3.59 -5.49
C THR A 182 1.86 -4.25 -5.36
N SER A 183 0.96 -3.64 -4.58
CA SER A 183 -0.43 -4.11 -4.46
C SER A 183 -1.22 -3.91 -5.74
N HIS A 184 -1.15 -2.74 -6.36
CA HIS A 184 -1.86 -2.45 -7.61
C HIS A 184 -1.46 -3.42 -8.74
N GLU A 185 -0.17 -3.68 -8.89
CA GLU A 185 0.36 -4.64 -9.88
C GLU A 185 -0.14 -6.07 -9.58
N TYR A 186 0.00 -6.51 -8.33
CA TYR A 186 -0.44 -7.84 -7.90
C TYR A 186 -1.93 -8.05 -8.17
N VAL A 187 -2.77 -7.12 -7.70
CA VAL A 187 -4.23 -7.23 -7.81
C VAL A 187 -4.70 -7.13 -9.25
N ALA A 188 -4.08 -6.29 -10.09
CA ALA A 188 -4.42 -6.20 -11.51
C ALA A 188 -4.13 -7.53 -12.24
N ASN A 189 -2.97 -8.14 -11.99
CA ASN A 189 -2.61 -9.43 -12.57
C ASN A 189 -3.55 -10.55 -12.07
N LYS A 190 -3.81 -10.60 -10.76
CA LYS A 190 -4.76 -11.57 -10.18
C LYS A 190 -6.17 -11.39 -10.68
N THR A 191 -6.63 -10.16 -10.93
CA THR A 191 -7.94 -9.90 -11.53
C THR A 191 -8.05 -10.53 -12.93
N ALA A 192 -7.04 -10.35 -13.77
CA ALA A 192 -7.01 -10.94 -15.11
C ALA A 192 -6.96 -12.48 -15.06
N GLU A 193 -6.09 -13.04 -14.19
CA GLU A 193 -5.99 -14.48 -13.95
C GLU A 193 -7.33 -15.06 -13.48
N PHE A 194 -7.97 -14.46 -12.48
CA PHE A 194 -9.25 -14.92 -11.92
C PHE A 194 -10.38 -14.90 -12.96
N LEU A 195 -10.36 -13.93 -13.88
CA LEU A 195 -11.31 -13.84 -14.98
C LEU A 195 -10.93 -14.70 -16.20
N GLY A 196 -9.78 -15.39 -16.16
CA GLY A 196 -9.29 -16.21 -17.28
C GLY A 196 -8.98 -15.40 -18.54
N LYS A 197 -8.52 -14.15 -18.39
CA LYS A 197 -8.23 -13.22 -19.49
C LYS A 197 -6.76 -12.82 -19.52
N ASP A 198 -6.24 -12.48 -20.73
CA ASP A 198 -4.93 -11.84 -20.82
C ASP A 198 -5.03 -10.38 -20.34
N ILE A 199 -4.19 -10.00 -19.38
CA ILE A 199 -4.18 -8.64 -18.86
C ILE A 199 -3.89 -7.58 -19.92
N LYS A 200 -3.23 -7.97 -21.03
CA LYS A 200 -2.93 -7.08 -22.16
C LYS A 200 -4.17 -6.56 -22.87
N ASP A 201 -5.27 -7.31 -22.76
CA ASP A 201 -6.55 -6.99 -23.40
C ASP A 201 -7.54 -6.34 -22.43
N MET A 202 -7.11 -6.01 -21.19
CA MET A 202 -8.00 -5.53 -20.15
C MET A 202 -7.71 -4.10 -19.70
N LYS A 203 -8.79 -3.40 -19.35
CA LYS A 203 -8.82 -2.12 -18.64
C LYS A 203 -9.35 -2.37 -17.23
N ILE A 204 -8.48 -2.26 -16.23
CA ILE A 204 -8.79 -2.59 -14.85
C ILE A 204 -8.61 -1.35 -13.98
N ILE A 205 -9.57 -1.08 -13.09
CA ILE A 205 -9.42 -0.11 -12.02
C ILE A 205 -9.20 -0.90 -10.73
N VAL A 206 -8.07 -0.67 -10.06
CA VAL A 206 -7.76 -1.26 -8.76
C VAL A 206 -7.99 -0.24 -7.66
N CYS A 207 -8.90 -0.55 -6.75
CA CYS A 207 -9.24 0.25 -5.57
C CYS A 207 -8.58 -0.36 -4.34
N HIS A 208 -7.36 0.08 -4.02
CA HIS A 208 -6.64 -0.31 -2.80
C HIS A 208 -7.15 0.57 -1.66
N LEU A 209 -8.11 0.06 -0.89
CA LEU A 209 -8.82 0.80 0.15
C LEU A 209 -8.45 0.26 1.54
N GLY A 210 -7.51 0.93 2.19
CA GLY A 210 -7.09 0.68 3.57
C GLY A 210 -7.18 1.95 4.41
N ASN A 211 -6.45 2.02 5.51
CA ASN A 211 -6.27 3.28 6.25
C ASN A 211 -5.52 4.33 5.41
N GLY A 212 -4.50 3.91 4.63
CA GLY A 212 -4.06 4.59 3.42
C GLY A 212 -4.83 4.02 2.24
N ALA A 213 -5.26 4.86 1.28
CA ALA A 213 -6.07 4.42 0.16
C ALA A 213 -5.62 5.06 -1.16
N SER A 214 -5.68 4.29 -2.24
CA SER A 214 -5.42 4.78 -3.59
C SER A 214 -6.20 3.99 -4.63
N VAL A 215 -6.42 4.61 -5.78
CA VAL A 215 -7.00 3.97 -6.96
C VAL A 215 -5.97 4.05 -8.09
N SER A 216 -5.87 3.02 -8.92
CA SER A 216 -5.07 3.06 -10.14
C SER A 216 -5.87 2.63 -11.37
N ALA A 217 -5.56 3.24 -12.49
CA ALA A 217 -6.04 2.88 -13.82
C ALA A 217 -4.98 2.02 -14.51
N VAL A 218 -5.33 0.78 -14.82
CA VAL A 218 -4.43 -0.20 -15.46
C VAL A 218 -4.98 -0.56 -16.83
N ASN A 219 -4.23 -0.25 -17.88
CA ASN A 219 -4.60 -0.54 -19.26
C ASN A 219 -3.53 -1.44 -19.89
N GLY A 220 -3.91 -2.63 -20.30
CA GLY A 220 -3.00 -3.59 -20.91
C GLY A 220 -1.84 -3.97 -19.98
N GLY A 221 -2.09 -4.11 -18.67
CA GLY A 221 -1.10 -4.43 -17.65
C GLY A 221 -0.18 -3.28 -17.23
N LYS A 222 -0.39 -2.06 -17.75
CA LYS A 222 0.39 -0.87 -17.42
C LYS A 222 -0.44 0.13 -16.65
N CYS A 223 0.12 0.69 -15.58
CA CYS A 223 -0.50 1.82 -14.90
C CYS A 223 -0.48 3.05 -15.82
N VAL A 224 -1.66 3.64 -16.08
CA VAL A 224 -1.79 4.84 -16.91
C VAL A 224 -2.16 6.06 -16.08
N ASP A 225 -2.68 5.88 -14.87
CA ASP A 225 -2.94 6.93 -13.88
C ASP A 225 -3.09 6.33 -12.48
N THR A 226 -2.86 7.14 -11.44
CA THR A 226 -3.05 6.74 -10.04
C THR A 226 -3.37 7.95 -9.17
N SER A 227 -4.07 7.74 -8.05
CA SER A 227 -4.61 8.83 -7.23
C SER A 227 -3.61 9.47 -6.28
N MET A 228 -2.65 8.74 -5.74
CA MET A 228 -1.59 9.34 -4.92
C MET A 228 -0.59 10.08 -5.80
N GLY A 229 -0.04 11.17 -5.28
CA GLY A 229 0.74 12.13 -6.05
C GLY A 229 2.25 12.06 -5.86
N LEU A 230 2.86 13.21 -5.67
CA LEU A 230 4.26 13.37 -5.23
C LEU A 230 4.48 12.67 -3.89
N THR A 231 3.48 12.74 -3.01
CA THR A 231 3.44 12.08 -1.70
C THR A 231 2.15 11.25 -1.56
N PRO A 232 2.06 10.37 -0.55
CA PRO A 232 0.84 9.62 -0.27
C PRO A 232 -0.32 10.46 0.30
N LEU A 233 -0.26 11.79 0.25
CA LEU A 233 -1.31 12.68 0.76
C LEU A 233 -2.40 12.98 -0.26
N GLU A 234 -2.02 13.20 -1.53
CA GLU A 234 -2.94 13.48 -2.63
C GLU A 234 -3.86 12.28 -2.91
N GLY A 235 -5.03 12.56 -3.46
CA GLY A 235 -5.96 11.55 -3.97
C GLY A 235 -7.18 11.36 -3.08
N LEU A 236 -7.46 10.13 -2.72
CA LEU A 236 -8.63 9.78 -1.92
C LEU A 236 -8.59 10.38 -0.51
N ILE A 237 -9.77 10.64 0.04
CA ILE A 237 -9.93 10.78 1.48
C ILE A 237 -9.54 9.44 2.11
N MET A 238 -8.76 9.47 3.21
CA MET A 238 -8.23 8.27 3.85
C MET A 238 -8.63 8.23 5.33
N GLY A 239 -8.08 7.33 6.12
CA GLY A 239 -8.35 7.27 7.56
C GLY A 239 -8.06 8.60 8.27
N THR A 240 -6.86 9.14 8.07
CA THR A 240 -6.41 10.39 8.72
C THR A 240 -5.89 11.46 7.73
N ARG A 241 -5.72 11.11 6.44
CA ARG A 241 -5.24 12.02 5.40
C ARG A 241 -6.40 12.63 4.64
N SER A 242 -6.25 13.92 4.32
CA SER A 242 -7.31 14.70 3.65
C SER A 242 -7.64 14.22 2.24
N GLY A 243 -6.66 13.69 1.50
CA GLY A 243 -6.77 13.58 0.05
C GLY A 243 -6.78 14.97 -0.60
N ASP A 244 -7.40 15.05 -1.78
CA ASP A 244 -7.47 16.28 -2.57
C ASP A 244 -8.23 17.39 -1.85
N LEU A 245 -7.69 18.59 -1.98
CA LEU A 245 -8.33 19.81 -1.48
C LEU A 245 -7.87 21.01 -2.32
N ASP A 246 -8.57 22.16 -2.20
CA ASP A 246 -8.10 23.41 -2.75
C ASP A 246 -6.84 23.87 -2.01
N PRO A 247 -5.69 24.08 -2.69
CA PRO A 247 -4.45 24.51 -2.06
C PRO A 247 -4.56 25.81 -1.24
N ALA A 248 -5.48 26.72 -1.61
CA ALA A 248 -5.71 27.96 -0.88
C ALA A 248 -6.24 27.73 0.56
N ILE A 249 -6.81 26.57 0.83
CA ILE A 249 -7.23 26.18 2.19
C ILE A 249 -6.04 26.16 3.16
N LEU A 250 -4.83 25.81 2.68
CA LEU A 250 -3.63 25.75 3.51
C LEU A 250 -3.31 27.13 4.09
N GLU A 251 -3.27 28.16 3.22
CA GLU A 251 -3.01 29.54 3.64
C GLU A 251 -4.13 30.06 4.53
N PHE A 252 -5.38 29.82 4.15
CA PHE A 252 -6.55 30.29 4.88
C PHE A 252 -6.59 29.77 6.33
N ILE A 253 -6.45 28.45 6.52
CA ILE A 253 -6.47 27.85 7.86
C ILE A 253 -5.21 28.21 8.64
N ALA A 254 -4.02 28.13 8.00
CA ALA A 254 -2.76 28.48 8.65
C ALA A 254 -2.79 29.91 9.21
N GLY A 255 -3.37 30.84 8.45
CA GLY A 255 -3.53 32.23 8.90
C GLY A 255 -4.54 32.38 10.04
N LYS A 256 -5.63 31.60 10.07
CA LYS A 256 -6.64 31.65 11.15
C LYS A 256 -6.13 31.03 12.45
N GLU A 257 -5.40 29.91 12.35
CA GLU A 257 -4.94 29.11 13.49
C GLU A 257 -3.48 29.41 13.88
N ASN A 258 -2.82 30.35 13.18
CA ASN A 258 -1.40 30.70 13.35
C ASN A 258 -0.47 29.49 13.26
N LEU A 259 -0.67 28.64 12.23
CA LEU A 259 0.11 27.44 11.98
C LEU A 259 1.21 27.71 10.94
N SER A 260 2.37 27.08 11.14
CA SER A 260 3.38 26.95 10.09
C SER A 260 2.90 25.98 9.00
N ILE A 261 3.53 26.05 7.82
CA ILE A 261 3.23 25.10 6.72
C ILE A 261 3.44 23.63 7.16
N LYS A 262 4.44 23.35 8.01
CA LYS A 262 4.71 22.03 8.55
C LYS A 262 3.58 21.53 9.46
N GLU A 263 3.07 22.40 10.31
CA GLU A 263 1.94 22.08 11.19
C GLU A 263 0.67 21.87 10.38
N MET A 264 0.44 22.69 9.35
CA MET A 264 -0.70 22.51 8.45
C MET A 264 -0.63 21.16 7.71
N LEU A 265 0.54 20.79 7.18
CA LEU A 265 0.74 19.48 6.58
C LEU A 265 0.54 18.33 7.58
N ASN A 266 0.87 18.54 8.87
CA ASN A 266 0.57 17.55 9.90
C ASN A 266 -0.95 17.41 10.15
N VAL A 267 -1.72 18.51 10.09
CA VAL A 267 -3.19 18.46 10.13
C VAL A 267 -3.72 17.62 8.97
N LEU A 268 -3.25 17.87 7.74
CA LEU A 268 -3.71 17.16 6.55
C LEU A 268 -3.35 15.66 6.57
N ASN A 269 -2.22 15.29 7.17
CA ASN A 269 -1.77 13.90 7.22
C ASN A 269 -2.35 13.09 8.38
N LYS A 270 -2.61 13.72 9.55
CA LYS A 270 -2.88 12.99 10.80
C LYS A 270 -4.20 13.33 11.48
N LYS A 271 -4.84 14.46 11.11
CA LYS A 271 -6.06 14.95 11.78
C LYS A 271 -7.24 15.14 10.83
N SER A 272 -7.07 14.75 9.59
CA SER A 272 -8.04 14.89 8.49
C SER A 272 -8.66 13.54 8.13
N GLY A 273 -9.07 13.36 6.89
CA GLY A 273 -9.69 12.14 6.42
C GLY A 273 -11.04 11.86 7.07
N VAL A 274 -11.41 10.58 7.16
CA VAL A 274 -12.68 10.21 7.81
C VAL A 274 -12.65 10.52 9.32
N LEU A 275 -11.47 10.50 9.97
CA LEU A 275 -11.30 10.96 11.35
C LEU A 275 -11.74 12.41 11.50
N GLY A 276 -11.23 13.31 10.67
CA GLY A 276 -11.58 14.73 10.71
C GLY A 276 -13.04 14.98 10.32
N LEU A 277 -13.54 14.31 9.28
CA LEU A 277 -14.93 14.44 8.82
C LEU A 277 -15.94 13.96 9.85
N SER A 278 -15.58 12.94 10.64
CA SER A 278 -16.43 12.40 11.70
C SER A 278 -16.34 13.16 13.02
N ASP A 279 -15.62 14.29 13.06
CA ASP A 279 -15.37 15.07 14.28
C ASP A 279 -14.64 14.27 15.36
N GLY A 280 -13.65 13.48 14.94
CA GLY A 280 -12.77 12.71 15.82
C GLY A 280 -13.35 11.38 16.33
N VAL A 281 -14.45 10.89 15.75
CA VAL A 281 -15.05 9.61 16.18
C VAL A 281 -14.06 8.46 16.01
N SER A 282 -13.57 8.21 14.79
CA SER A 282 -12.53 7.21 14.53
C SER A 282 -11.93 7.36 13.13
N SER A 283 -10.74 6.82 12.94
CA SER A 283 -10.15 6.56 11.62
C SER A 283 -10.40 5.13 11.13
N ASP A 284 -10.97 4.26 11.97
CA ASP A 284 -11.32 2.88 11.62
C ASP A 284 -12.75 2.83 11.05
N PHE A 285 -12.88 2.25 9.88
CA PHE A 285 -14.16 2.17 9.17
C PHE A 285 -15.20 1.26 9.85
N ARG A 286 -14.76 0.33 10.72
CA ARG A 286 -15.66 -0.51 11.53
C ARG A 286 -16.34 0.32 12.61
N ASP A 287 -15.52 1.08 13.37
CA ASP A 287 -16.01 1.96 14.42
C ASP A 287 -16.97 3.02 13.85
N LEU A 288 -16.60 3.58 12.67
CA LEU A 288 -17.45 4.56 11.96
C LEU A 288 -18.78 3.94 11.51
N GLY A 289 -18.76 2.70 11.02
CA GLY A 289 -19.98 1.97 10.67
C GLY A 289 -20.89 1.78 11.87
N GLU A 290 -20.37 1.26 12.98
CA GLU A 290 -21.10 1.08 14.22
C GLU A 290 -21.67 2.40 14.78
N ALA A 291 -20.88 3.48 14.73
CA ALA A 291 -21.34 4.80 15.14
C ALA A 291 -22.46 5.34 14.24
N ALA A 292 -22.34 5.18 12.92
CA ALA A 292 -23.36 5.59 11.95
C ALA A 292 -24.69 4.81 12.15
N ASP A 293 -24.60 3.50 12.34
CA ASP A 293 -25.76 2.62 12.60
C ASP A 293 -26.42 2.96 13.93
N SER A 294 -25.64 3.45 14.91
CA SER A 294 -26.14 3.97 16.20
C SER A 294 -26.68 5.41 16.11
N GLY A 295 -26.75 6.01 14.91
CA GLY A 295 -27.35 7.33 14.68
C GLY A 295 -26.37 8.49 14.70
N ASN A 296 -25.05 8.26 14.71
CA ASN A 296 -24.05 9.34 14.62
C ASN A 296 -24.01 9.91 13.19
N THR A 297 -24.56 11.10 13.03
CA THR A 297 -24.67 11.81 11.74
C THR A 297 -23.33 12.15 11.14
N ARG A 298 -22.31 12.51 11.95
CA ARG A 298 -20.98 12.86 11.46
C ARG A 298 -20.24 11.64 10.93
N ALA A 299 -20.33 10.49 11.60
CA ALA A 299 -19.80 9.22 11.11
C ALA A 299 -20.43 8.82 9.78
N LYS A 300 -21.77 8.92 9.67
CA LYS A 300 -22.50 8.65 8.42
C LYS A 300 -22.01 9.54 7.28
N VAL A 301 -21.94 10.86 7.47
CA VAL A 301 -21.47 11.81 6.46
C VAL A 301 -20.01 11.53 6.05
N ALA A 302 -19.14 11.15 7.00
CA ALA A 302 -17.76 10.81 6.71
C ALA A 302 -17.67 9.58 5.75
N LEU A 303 -18.46 8.53 6.00
CA LEU A 303 -18.52 7.34 5.15
C LEU A 303 -19.10 7.64 3.76
N GLU A 304 -20.19 8.42 3.68
CA GLU A 304 -20.79 8.85 2.41
C GLU A 304 -19.82 9.71 1.59
N THR A 305 -19.13 10.64 2.24
CA THR A 305 -18.12 11.49 1.57
C THR A 305 -16.95 10.66 1.04
N TYR A 306 -16.47 9.70 1.83
CA TYR A 306 -15.44 8.76 1.38
C TYR A 306 -15.88 7.97 0.14
N ALA A 307 -17.06 7.33 0.18
CA ALA A 307 -17.58 6.53 -0.92
C ALA A 307 -17.76 7.37 -2.20
N TYR A 308 -18.27 8.59 -2.06
CA TYR A 308 -18.42 9.54 -3.16
C TYR A 308 -17.07 9.89 -3.81
N HIS A 309 -16.03 10.17 -3.00
CA HIS A 309 -14.70 10.48 -3.53
C HIS A 309 -14.07 9.29 -4.26
N VAL A 310 -14.19 8.07 -3.74
CA VAL A 310 -13.72 6.85 -4.43
C VAL A 310 -14.43 6.71 -5.78
N ALA A 311 -15.75 6.85 -5.81
CA ALA A 311 -16.53 6.76 -7.04
C ALA A 311 -16.14 7.81 -8.09
N LYS A 312 -15.84 9.04 -7.67
CA LYS A 312 -15.32 10.10 -8.55
C LYS A 312 -14.00 9.70 -9.21
N TYR A 313 -13.05 9.14 -8.44
CA TYR A 313 -11.78 8.66 -8.98
C TYR A 313 -11.98 7.50 -9.96
N ILE A 314 -12.86 6.57 -9.66
CA ILE A 314 -13.23 5.49 -10.59
C ILE A 314 -13.76 6.12 -11.89
N GLY A 315 -14.70 7.07 -11.83
CA GLY A 315 -15.25 7.76 -13.00
C GLY A 315 -14.19 8.50 -13.82
N ALA A 316 -13.26 9.19 -13.15
CA ALA A 316 -12.12 9.85 -13.81
C ALA A 316 -11.24 8.85 -14.57
N TYR A 317 -11.00 7.69 -13.99
CA TYR A 317 -10.14 6.66 -14.60
C TYR A 317 -10.85 5.86 -15.70
N VAL A 318 -12.16 5.71 -15.61
CA VAL A 318 -12.95 5.24 -16.76
C VAL A 318 -12.77 6.18 -17.95
N ALA A 319 -12.80 7.49 -17.72
CA ALA A 319 -12.55 8.49 -18.76
C ALA A 319 -11.10 8.44 -19.28
N ALA A 320 -10.10 8.35 -18.38
CA ALA A 320 -8.68 8.29 -18.73
C ALA A 320 -8.35 7.09 -19.64
N MET A 321 -9.01 5.94 -19.43
CA MET A 321 -8.83 4.72 -20.22
C MET A 321 -9.83 4.59 -21.38
N ASN A 322 -10.81 5.50 -21.50
CA ASN A 322 -11.94 5.37 -22.43
C ASN A 322 -12.65 4.01 -22.28
N GLY A 323 -13.11 3.74 -21.06
CA GLY A 323 -13.82 2.52 -20.69
C GLY A 323 -13.12 1.72 -19.59
N VAL A 324 -13.78 0.68 -19.12
CA VAL A 324 -13.29 -0.23 -18.07
C VAL A 324 -13.95 -1.61 -18.23
N ASP A 325 -13.19 -2.68 -17.99
CA ASP A 325 -13.69 -4.05 -18.01
C ASP A 325 -13.96 -4.60 -16.62
N ALA A 326 -13.09 -4.23 -15.65
CA ALA A 326 -13.19 -4.69 -14.28
C ALA A 326 -12.80 -3.59 -13.28
N ILE A 327 -13.50 -3.57 -12.14
CA ILE A 327 -13.20 -2.73 -10.96
C ILE A 327 -12.99 -3.67 -9.79
N THR A 328 -11.80 -3.64 -9.21
CA THR A 328 -11.39 -4.58 -8.18
C THR A 328 -11.11 -3.88 -6.87
N PHE A 329 -11.76 -4.33 -5.80
CA PHE A 329 -11.59 -3.84 -4.43
C PHE A 329 -10.59 -4.70 -3.69
N THR A 330 -9.67 -4.06 -2.97
CA THR A 330 -8.61 -4.73 -2.23
C THR A 330 -8.20 -3.94 -0.98
N ALA A 331 -7.29 -4.48 -0.20
CA ALA A 331 -6.86 -3.98 1.11
C ALA A 331 -7.97 -3.95 2.17
N GLY A 332 -7.63 -3.56 3.39
CA GLY A 332 -8.45 -3.80 4.57
C GLY A 332 -9.93 -3.38 4.46
N VAL A 333 -10.22 -2.19 3.92
CA VAL A 333 -11.60 -1.71 3.70
C VAL A 333 -12.20 -2.36 2.45
N GLY A 334 -11.44 -2.40 1.34
CA GLY A 334 -11.90 -2.97 0.08
C GLY A 334 -12.27 -4.45 0.19
N GLU A 335 -11.49 -5.23 0.93
CA GLU A 335 -11.71 -6.66 1.14
C GLU A 335 -12.80 -6.97 2.15
N ASN A 336 -12.92 -6.17 3.21
CA ASN A 336 -13.70 -6.57 4.39
C ASN A 336 -14.94 -5.71 4.66
N ASN A 337 -15.07 -4.52 4.04
CA ASN A 337 -16.19 -3.63 4.32
C ASN A 337 -17.26 -3.71 3.22
N ILE A 338 -18.28 -4.54 3.48
CA ILE A 338 -19.40 -4.81 2.58
C ILE A 338 -20.15 -3.53 2.23
N SER A 339 -20.44 -2.69 3.25
CA SER A 339 -21.20 -1.46 3.08
C SER A 339 -20.44 -0.41 2.26
N ALA A 340 -19.12 -0.27 2.47
CA ALA A 340 -18.31 0.66 1.72
C ALA A 340 -18.32 0.31 0.22
N ARG A 341 -18.14 -0.96 -0.13
CA ARG A 341 -18.22 -1.42 -1.53
C ARG A 341 -19.59 -1.12 -2.14
N ALA A 342 -20.66 -1.42 -1.41
CA ALA A 342 -22.02 -1.14 -1.87
C ALA A 342 -22.23 0.35 -2.13
N MET A 343 -21.92 1.23 -1.15
CA MET A 343 -22.03 2.69 -1.29
C MET A 343 -21.25 3.26 -2.47
N ILE A 344 -20.02 2.77 -2.69
CA ILE A 344 -19.20 3.20 -3.83
C ILE A 344 -19.87 2.80 -5.15
N CYS A 345 -20.35 1.56 -5.24
CA CYS A 345 -20.90 1.01 -6.46
C CYS A 345 -22.28 1.57 -6.83
N GLU A 346 -23.02 2.16 -5.88
CA GLU A 346 -24.27 2.88 -6.18
C GLU A 346 -24.09 4.02 -7.19
N TYR A 347 -22.92 4.67 -7.18
CA TYR A 347 -22.55 5.71 -8.15
C TYR A 347 -22.14 5.18 -9.52
N LEU A 348 -21.92 3.88 -9.67
CA LEU A 348 -21.33 3.27 -10.89
C LEU A 348 -22.35 2.61 -11.81
N THR A 349 -23.64 2.71 -11.51
CA THR A 349 -24.72 2.07 -12.29
C THR A 349 -24.78 2.52 -13.75
N TYR A 350 -24.29 3.72 -14.05
CA TYR A 350 -24.17 4.23 -15.43
C TYR A 350 -23.18 3.43 -16.29
N LEU A 351 -22.28 2.66 -15.68
CA LEU A 351 -21.37 1.73 -16.35
C LEU A 351 -22.07 0.41 -16.76
N GLY A 352 -23.35 0.25 -16.44
CA GLY A 352 -24.07 -0.99 -16.67
C GLY A 352 -23.66 -2.12 -15.74
N THR A 353 -23.31 -1.77 -14.50
CA THR A 353 -22.94 -2.72 -13.44
C THR A 353 -23.71 -2.40 -12.16
N ARG A 354 -23.94 -3.42 -11.35
CA ARG A 354 -24.51 -3.33 -10.00
C ARG A 354 -23.88 -4.39 -9.09
N VAL A 355 -23.83 -4.10 -7.82
CA VAL A 355 -23.45 -5.07 -6.81
C VAL A 355 -24.61 -6.03 -6.55
N ASP A 356 -24.32 -7.33 -6.57
CA ASP A 356 -25.22 -8.35 -6.03
C ASP A 356 -25.03 -8.41 -4.51
N PRO A 357 -26.07 -8.10 -3.72
CA PRO A 357 -25.94 -8.07 -2.25
C PRO A 357 -25.52 -9.41 -1.64
N GLY A 358 -25.93 -10.53 -2.24
CA GLY A 358 -25.57 -11.87 -1.77
C GLY A 358 -24.10 -12.17 -2.02
N LYS A 359 -23.62 -11.92 -3.26
CA LYS A 359 -22.22 -12.10 -3.63
C LYS A 359 -21.29 -11.14 -2.90
N ASN A 360 -21.73 -9.91 -2.61
CA ASN A 360 -20.95 -8.93 -1.87
C ASN A 360 -20.83 -9.23 -0.37
N ASN A 361 -21.63 -10.17 0.16
CA ASN A 361 -21.58 -10.52 1.59
C ASN A 361 -20.40 -11.45 1.91
N ILE A 362 -19.20 -11.00 1.55
CA ILE A 362 -17.92 -11.73 1.75
C ILE A 362 -16.86 -10.83 2.38
N ARG A 363 -15.83 -11.43 2.94
CA ARG A 363 -14.67 -10.74 3.52
C ARG A 363 -13.41 -11.53 3.18
N GLY A 364 -12.44 -10.85 2.55
CA GLY A 364 -11.11 -11.40 2.29
C GLY A 364 -11.07 -12.61 1.34
N GLU A 365 -12.04 -12.75 0.43
CA GLU A 365 -12.14 -13.85 -0.52
C GLU A 365 -12.17 -13.34 -1.96
N GLU A 366 -11.48 -14.07 -2.87
CA GLU A 366 -11.53 -13.78 -4.31
C GLU A 366 -12.95 -14.06 -4.83
N THR A 367 -13.66 -13.00 -5.23
CA THR A 367 -15.09 -13.14 -5.57
C THR A 367 -15.54 -12.09 -6.58
N ILE A 368 -16.32 -12.49 -7.59
CA ILE A 368 -17.12 -11.56 -8.39
C ILE A 368 -18.32 -11.14 -7.56
N ILE A 369 -18.47 -9.83 -7.34
CA ILE A 369 -19.56 -9.24 -6.54
C ILE A 369 -20.60 -8.49 -7.36
N SER A 370 -20.44 -8.42 -8.70
CA SER A 370 -21.45 -7.85 -9.58
C SER A 370 -22.58 -8.81 -9.88
N GLU A 371 -23.76 -8.26 -10.20
CA GLU A 371 -24.91 -9.01 -10.73
C GLU A 371 -24.51 -9.71 -12.05
N ASP A 372 -25.17 -10.83 -12.35
CA ASP A 372 -25.00 -11.55 -13.60
C ASP A 372 -25.41 -10.66 -14.79
N GLY A 373 -24.62 -10.68 -15.86
CA GLY A 373 -24.86 -9.86 -17.04
C GLY A 373 -24.39 -8.40 -16.92
N SER A 374 -23.73 -8.02 -15.83
CA SER A 374 -23.08 -6.71 -15.71
C SER A 374 -22.05 -6.50 -16.82
N LYS A 375 -22.04 -5.29 -17.43
CA LYS A 375 -21.09 -4.93 -18.48
C LYS A 375 -19.67 -4.75 -17.93
N VAL A 376 -19.55 -4.26 -16.71
CA VAL A 376 -18.30 -4.12 -15.97
C VAL A 376 -18.32 -5.08 -14.80
N THR A 377 -17.27 -5.90 -14.65
CA THR A 377 -17.18 -6.84 -13.56
C THR A 377 -16.67 -6.15 -12.29
N LEU A 378 -17.40 -6.30 -11.19
CA LEU A 378 -16.96 -5.85 -9.86
C LEU A 378 -16.41 -7.04 -9.10
N LEU A 379 -15.22 -6.90 -8.49
CA LEU A 379 -14.55 -7.99 -7.79
C LEU A 379 -13.98 -7.56 -6.44
N VAL A 380 -13.81 -8.53 -5.58
CA VAL A 380 -12.88 -8.47 -4.45
C VAL A 380 -11.72 -9.41 -4.75
N ILE A 381 -10.50 -8.92 -4.68
CA ILE A 381 -9.27 -9.71 -4.78
C ILE A 381 -8.36 -9.27 -3.64
N PRO A 382 -8.11 -10.13 -2.65
CA PRO A 382 -7.19 -9.81 -1.56
C PRO A 382 -5.79 -9.54 -2.08
N THR A 383 -5.16 -8.48 -1.53
CA THR A 383 -3.76 -8.18 -1.86
C THR A 383 -2.82 -9.02 -1.01
N ASP A 384 -1.68 -9.39 -1.59
CA ASP A 384 -0.56 -10.02 -0.88
C ASP A 384 0.76 -9.38 -1.35
N GLU A 385 1.08 -8.25 -0.71
CA GLU A 385 2.28 -7.49 -1.05
C GLU A 385 3.56 -8.26 -0.72
N GLU A 386 3.57 -9.02 0.36
CA GLU A 386 4.72 -9.80 0.76
C GLU A 386 5.00 -10.95 -0.24
N MET A 387 3.96 -11.62 -0.71
CA MET A 387 4.09 -12.64 -1.77
C MET A 387 4.55 -12.01 -3.09
N SER A 388 4.02 -10.84 -3.44
CA SER A 388 4.47 -10.09 -4.62
C SER A 388 5.95 -9.75 -4.54
N ILE A 389 6.43 -9.27 -3.39
CA ILE A 389 7.86 -8.98 -3.15
C ILE A 389 8.68 -10.26 -3.25
N ALA A 390 8.21 -11.37 -2.68
CA ALA A 390 8.91 -12.65 -2.77
C ALA A 390 9.06 -13.12 -4.22
N ARG A 391 7.98 -13.07 -5.02
CA ARG A 391 8.00 -13.45 -6.45
C ARG A 391 8.97 -12.58 -7.27
N GLN A 392 8.97 -11.27 -7.04
CA GLN A 392 9.89 -10.33 -7.71
C GLN A 392 11.36 -10.58 -7.29
N THR A 393 11.58 -10.93 -6.01
CA THR A 393 12.90 -11.30 -5.49
C THR A 393 13.42 -12.56 -6.17
N VAL A 394 12.61 -13.61 -6.26
CA VAL A 394 12.97 -14.86 -6.96
C VAL A 394 13.32 -14.62 -8.42
N ALA A 395 12.55 -13.76 -9.11
CA ALA A 395 12.78 -13.48 -10.54
C ALA A 395 14.14 -12.82 -10.81
N LEU A 396 14.75 -12.18 -9.82
CA LEU A 396 16.06 -11.51 -9.93
C LEU A 396 17.22 -12.34 -9.37
N CYS A 397 16.94 -13.35 -8.53
CA CYS A 397 17.95 -14.18 -7.86
C CYS A 397 18.09 -15.58 -8.45
N LYS A 398 17.24 -15.97 -9.41
CA LYS A 398 17.34 -17.24 -10.20
C LYS A 398 18.30 -17.06 -11.41
#